data_311d6cb896775c79539d952f30797940
#
_entry.id   311d6cb896775c79539d952f30797940
#
_cell.length_a   1.000
_cell.length_b   1.000
_cell.length_c   1.000
_cell.angle_alpha   90.00
_cell.angle_beta   90.00
_cell.angle_gamma   90.00
#
_symmetry.space_group_name_H-M   'P 1'
#
loop_
_entity.id
_entity.type
_entity.pdbx_description
1 polymer ?
#
loop_
_entity_poly.entity_id
_entity_poly.type
_entity_poly.pdbx_seq_one_letter_code
_entity_poly.pdbx_strand_id
1 'polypeptide(L)'
;TNLIQTRCEQFKQTLRMKENTELEIEEQFEEEEVYQTFDIATYPSDFTLKGIVEMWNSGDITIPDFQREFVWSIKQSSLLIESFLLGLPVPPVFFYIDEENSNLVIDGQQRILSTVYFFNGFFGDENTKGRKQVFRLSGLNEQSPYYKKTYSELGESDRRKLDTSVLRAINIRQLSPTGESTSMYHIFERLNTGGTPLKSQEIR
;
A
#
# COMPACT_ATOMS: atom_id res chain seq x y z
N THR A 1 -14.04 -67.41 19.74
CA THR A 1 -13.23 -66.93 18.60
C THR A 1 -14.06 -66.01 17.69
N ASN A 2 -15.37 -66.17 17.55
CA ASN A 2 -16.21 -65.41 16.64
C ASN A 2 -16.45 -63.92 17.08
N LEU A 3 -16.54 -63.66 18.39
CA LEU A 3 -16.88 -62.31 18.89
C LEU A 3 -15.75 -61.29 18.68
N ILE A 4 -14.50 -61.72 18.70
CA ILE A 4 -13.33 -60.86 18.51
C ILE A 4 -13.14 -60.48 17.03
N GLN A 5 -13.42 -61.45 16.12
CA GLN A 5 -13.38 -61.20 14.69
C GLN A 5 -14.46 -60.22 14.24
N THR A 6 -15.68 -60.34 14.72
CA THR A 6 -16.79 -59.45 14.40
C THR A 6 -16.53 -58.02 14.88
N ARG A 7 -15.92 -57.83 16.07
CA ARG A 7 -15.53 -56.51 16.58
C ARG A 7 -14.40 -55.88 15.77
N CYS A 8 -13.46 -56.69 15.30
CA CYS A 8 -12.33 -56.20 14.49
C CYS A 8 -12.81 -55.75 13.08
N GLU A 9 -13.78 -56.45 12.51
CA GLU A 9 -14.39 -56.06 11.23
C GLU A 9 -15.26 -54.80 11.35
N GLN A 10 -16.02 -54.65 12.43
CA GLN A 10 -16.77 -53.41 12.71
C GLN A 10 -15.84 -52.21 12.91
N PHE A 11 -14.72 -52.40 13.59
CA PHE A 11 -13.75 -51.33 13.80
C PHE A 11 -13.06 -50.89 12.49
N LYS A 12 -12.72 -51.86 11.62
CA LYS A 12 -12.17 -51.59 10.28
C LYS A 12 -13.17 -50.87 9.37
N GLN A 13 -14.45 -51.21 9.47
CA GLN A 13 -15.51 -50.55 8.73
C GLN A 13 -15.73 -49.12 9.20
N THR A 14 -15.66 -48.86 10.50
CA THR A 14 -15.78 -47.52 11.08
C THR A 14 -14.57 -46.62 10.71
N LEU A 15 -13.36 -47.19 10.65
CA LEU A 15 -12.17 -46.47 10.19
C LEU A 15 -12.25 -46.10 8.70
N ARG A 16 -12.67 -47.05 7.84
CA ARG A 16 -12.87 -46.77 6.41
C ARG A 16 -13.93 -45.68 6.15
N MET A 17 -15.02 -45.68 6.95
CA MET A 17 -16.06 -44.65 6.84
C MET A 17 -15.50 -43.25 7.25
N LYS A 18 -14.63 -43.20 8.26
CA LYS A 18 -13.99 -41.93 8.65
C LYS A 18 -13.00 -41.44 7.61
N GLU A 19 -12.14 -42.31 7.06
CA GLU A 19 -11.21 -41.94 5.99
C GLU A 19 -11.94 -41.46 4.73
N ASN A 20 -13.05 -42.12 4.34
CA ASN A 20 -13.85 -41.67 3.20
C ASN A 20 -14.54 -40.32 3.49
N THR A 21 -15.00 -40.10 4.73
CA THR A 21 -15.64 -38.82 5.10
C THR A 21 -14.58 -37.67 5.17
N GLU A 22 -13.36 -37.95 5.60
CA GLU A 22 -12.25 -36.95 5.56
C GLU A 22 -11.85 -36.67 4.11
N LEU A 23 -11.76 -37.64 3.23
CA LEU A 23 -11.47 -37.46 1.81
C LEU A 23 -12.61 -36.72 1.07
N GLU A 24 -13.88 -37.00 1.37
CA GLU A 24 -15.02 -36.29 0.81
C GLU A 24 -15.10 -34.83 1.33
N ILE A 25 -14.60 -34.57 2.55
CA ILE A 25 -14.49 -33.21 3.10
C ILE A 25 -13.30 -32.47 2.46
N GLU A 26 -12.17 -33.13 2.22
CA GLU A 26 -11.04 -32.54 1.50
C GLU A 26 -11.38 -32.27 0.03
N GLU A 27 -12.13 -33.16 -0.66
CA GLU A 27 -12.60 -32.93 -2.04
C GLU A 27 -13.68 -31.83 -2.14
N GLN A 28 -14.44 -31.54 -1.06
CA GLN A 28 -15.39 -30.41 -1.01
C GLN A 28 -14.73 -29.07 -0.65
N PHE A 29 -13.50 -29.09 -0.15
CA PHE A 29 -12.69 -27.90 0.10
C PHE A 29 -11.62 -27.63 -0.98
N GLU A 30 -11.56 -28.39 -2.07
CA GLU A 30 -11.10 -27.84 -3.33
C GLU A 30 -12.18 -26.81 -3.76
N GLU A 31 -12.17 -25.65 -3.10
CA GLU A 31 -12.80 -24.46 -3.65
C GLU A 31 -12.37 -24.40 -5.11
N GLU A 32 -13.34 -24.59 -6.02
CA GLU A 32 -13.17 -24.13 -7.39
C GLU A 32 -12.64 -22.72 -7.25
N GLU A 33 -11.34 -22.51 -7.48
CA GLU A 33 -10.81 -21.18 -7.70
C GLU A 33 -11.59 -20.65 -8.90
N VAL A 34 -12.74 -20.04 -8.62
CA VAL A 34 -13.52 -19.35 -9.64
C VAL A 34 -12.60 -18.29 -10.18
N TYR A 35 -12.04 -18.56 -11.35
CA TYR A 35 -11.14 -17.64 -12.04
C TYR A 35 -11.91 -16.35 -12.30
N GLN A 36 -11.82 -15.45 -11.31
CA GLN A 36 -12.55 -14.20 -11.34
C GLN A 36 -11.88 -13.28 -12.34
N THR A 37 -12.60 -12.91 -13.36
CA THR A 37 -12.15 -11.90 -14.33
C THR A 37 -12.64 -10.53 -13.90
N PHE A 38 -11.74 -9.54 -13.95
CA PHE A 38 -12.06 -8.16 -13.63
C PHE A 38 -12.02 -7.32 -14.90
N ASP A 39 -12.99 -6.45 -15.07
CA ASP A 39 -12.91 -5.35 -16.02
C ASP A 39 -12.37 -4.13 -15.29
N ILE A 40 -11.17 -3.68 -15.69
CA ILE A 40 -10.40 -2.66 -14.98
C ILE A 40 -10.02 -1.55 -15.95
N ALA A 41 -10.44 -0.33 -15.63
CA ALA A 41 -9.96 0.87 -16.29
C ALA A 41 -8.71 1.41 -15.59
N THR A 42 -7.69 1.76 -16.37
CA THR A 42 -6.49 2.43 -15.87
C THR A 42 -6.26 3.73 -16.66
N TYR A 43 -5.97 4.81 -15.95
CA TYR A 43 -5.69 6.10 -16.58
C TYR A 43 -4.71 6.93 -15.76
N PRO A 44 -3.80 7.68 -16.43
CA PRO A 44 -2.87 8.55 -15.74
C PRO A 44 -3.56 9.81 -15.22
N SER A 45 -3.03 10.34 -14.12
CA SER A 45 -3.36 11.67 -13.58
C SER A 45 -2.10 12.33 -13.06
N ASP A 46 -1.96 13.61 -13.31
CA ASP A 46 -0.85 14.42 -12.84
C ASP A 46 -1.35 15.34 -11.73
N PHE A 47 -0.88 15.10 -10.50
CA PHE A 47 -1.22 15.92 -9.34
C PHE A 47 -0.03 16.79 -8.95
N THR A 48 -0.25 18.04 -8.60
CA THR A 48 0.77 18.84 -7.96
C THR A 48 1.04 18.33 -6.53
N LEU A 49 2.26 18.51 -6.01
CA LEU A 49 2.55 18.07 -4.65
C LEU A 49 1.64 18.78 -3.63
N LYS A 50 1.37 20.07 -3.85
CA LYS A 50 0.42 20.80 -3.02
C LYS A 50 -0.98 20.19 -3.08
N GLY A 51 -1.45 19.81 -4.27
CA GLY A 51 -2.74 19.11 -4.45
C GLY A 51 -2.80 17.77 -3.71
N ILE A 52 -1.72 16.96 -3.77
CA ILE A 52 -1.63 15.71 -2.99
C ILE A 52 -1.76 15.97 -1.48
N VAL A 53 -1.09 17.01 -0.98
CA VAL A 53 -1.16 17.37 0.45
C VAL A 53 -2.56 17.83 0.84
N GLU A 54 -3.21 18.62 0.00
CA GLU A 54 -4.59 19.06 0.22
C GLU A 54 -5.56 17.89 0.23
N MET A 55 -5.47 16.97 -0.76
CA MET A 55 -6.29 15.74 -0.82
C MET A 55 -6.05 14.81 0.38
N TRP A 56 -4.81 14.72 0.86
CA TRP A 56 -4.51 13.97 2.06
C TRP A 56 -5.17 14.58 3.30
N ASN A 57 -5.05 15.88 3.46
CA ASN A 57 -5.59 16.59 4.62
C ASN A 57 -7.13 16.63 4.63
N SER A 58 -7.79 16.57 3.46
CA SER A 58 -9.25 16.46 3.33
C SER A 58 -9.78 15.03 3.49
N GLY A 59 -8.91 14.02 3.46
CA GLY A 59 -9.32 12.61 3.52
C GLY A 59 -9.68 12.00 2.16
N ASP A 60 -9.44 12.71 1.05
CA ASP A 60 -9.68 12.20 -0.31
C ASP A 60 -8.62 11.17 -0.75
N ILE A 61 -7.48 11.12 -0.05
CA ILE A 61 -6.46 10.07 -0.17
C ILE A 61 -6.40 9.32 1.14
N THR A 62 -6.53 7.99 1.09
CA THR A 62 -6.45 7.11 2.25
C THR A 62 -5.49 5.95 1.98
N ILE A 63 -4.91 5.41 3.05
CA ILE A 63 -4.07 4.21 2.99
C ILE A 63 -4.89 3.06 3.57
N PRO A 64 -5.11 1.97 2.80
CA PRO A 64 -5.81 0.80 3.31
C PRO A 64 -5.08 0.15 4.49
N ASP A 65 -5.84 -0.39 5.47
CA ASP A 65 -5.32 -0.97 6.72
C ASP A 65 -4.37 -2.17 6.50
N PHE A 66 -4.47 -2.84 5.36
CA PHE A 66 -3.60 -3.96 5.03
C PHE A 66 -2.20 -3.53 4.54
N GLN A 67 -1.96 -2.25 4.32
CA GLN A 67 -0.64 -1.77 3.95
C GLN A 67 0.27 -1.63 5.18
N ARG A 68 1.58 -1.85 4.94
CA ARG A 68 2.59 -1.67 5.98
C ARG A 68 2.63 -0.21 6.45
N GLU A 69 3.12 -0.01 7.67
CA GLU A 69 3.37 1.31 8.22
C GLU A 69 4.42 2.10 7.42
N PHE A 70 4.50 3.41 7.68
CA PHE A 70 5.56 4.24 7.13
C PHE A 70 6.92 3.83 7.69
N VAL A 71 7.85 3.46 6.80
CA VAL A 71 9.17 2.90 7.18
C VAL A 71 10.36 3.71 6.67
N TRP A 72 10.16 4.68 5.81
CA TRP A 72 11.27 5.50 5.32
C TRP A 72 11.86 6.35 6.44
N SER A 73 13.19 6.44 6.43
CA SER A 73 13.92 7.38 7.27
C SER A 73 13.77 8.81 6.75
N ILE A 74 14.01 9.78 7.64
CA ILE A 74 14.02 11.19 7.27
C ILE A 74 15.02 11.48 6.13
N LYS A 75 16.12 10.71 6.03
CA LYS A 75 17.11 10.84 4.94
C LYS A 75 16.52 10.42 3.59
N GLN A 76 15.83 9.28 3.54
CA GLN A 76 15.19 8.79 2.32
C GLN A 76 14.09 9.75 1.86
N SER A 77 13.28 10.23 2.79
CA SER A 77 12.26 11.24 2.52
C SER A 77 12.86 12.55 2.05
N SER A 78 13.99 12.98 2.63
CA SER A 78 14.71 14.19 2.20
C SER A 78 15.24 14.10 0.77
N LEU A 79 15.78 12.94 0.37
CA LEU A 79 16.25 12.71 -1.00
C LEU A 79 15.09 12.76 -2.01
N LEU A 80 13.90 12.29 -1.63
CA LEU A 80 12.71 12.44 -2.47
C LEU A 80 12.34 13.92 -2.68
N ILE A 81 12.29 14.70 -1.60
CA ILE A 81 11.98 16.14 -1.67
C ILE A 81 13.03 16.88 -2.51
N GLU A 82 14.32 16.57 -2.31
CA GLU A 82 15.40 17.15 -3.12
C GLU A 82 15.23 16.77 -4.60
N SER A 83 14.80 15.55 -4.93
CA SER A 83 14.55 15.14 -6.31
C SER A 83 13.50 16.04 -6.98
N PHE A 84 12.42 16.39 -6.31
CA PHE A 84 11.43 17.34 -6.82
C PHE A 84 12.02 18.76 -6.98
N LEU A 85 12.80 19.23 -6.00
CA LEU A 85 13.46 20.53 -6.06
C LEU A 85 14.48 20.61 -7.20
N LEU A 86 15.14 19.51 -7.52
CA LEU A 86 16.08 19.42 -8.65
C LEU A 86 15.39 19.16 -9.99
N GLY A 87 14.11 18.75 -9.99
CA GLY A 87 13.37 18.37 -11.20
C GLY A 87 13.75 16.98 -11.72
N LEU A 88 14.24 16.11 -10.84
CA LEU A 88 14.57 14.72 -11.19
C LEU A 88 13.28 13.88 -11.33
N PRO A 89 13.28 12.85 -12.18
CA PRO A 89 12.14 11.98 -12.34
C PRO A 89 11.88 11.18 -11.06
N VAL A 90 10.61 11.14 -10.64
CA VAL A 90 10.13 10.34 -9.50
C VAL A 90 9.16 9.28 -10.03
N PRO A 91 9.26 8.03 -9.58
CA PRO A 91 8.32 7.00 -9.99
C PRO A 91 6.87 7.37 -9.68
N PRO A 92 5.89 6.96 -10.50
CA PRO A 92 4.49 7.25 -10.27
C PRO A 92 3.96 6.54 -9.02
N VAL A 93 2.87 7.04 -8.47
CA VAL A 93 2.07 6.37 -7.43
C VAL A 93 0.88 5.67 -8.09
N PHE A 94 0.27 4.71 -7.39
CA PHE A 94 -0.91 4.01 -7.86
C PHE A 94 -2.05 4.21 -6.88
N PHE A 95 -3.19 4.66 -7.38
CA PHE A 95 -4.44 4.80 -6.64
C PHE A 95 -5.47 3.80 -7.16
N TYR A 96 -6.17 3.16 -6.25
CA TYR A 96 -7.44 2.51 -6.56
C TYR A 96 -8.56 3.51 -6.26
N ILE A 97 -9.43 3.72 -7.24
CA ILE A 97 -10.56 4.63 -7.10
C ILE A 97 -11.78 3.78 -6.75
N ASP A 98 -12.28 3.96 -5.55
CA ASP A 98 -13.46 3.24 -5.07
C ASP A 98 -14.78 3.79 -5.64
N GLU A 99 -15.91 3.22 -5.22
CA GLU A 99 -17.24 3.64 -5.67
C GLU A 99 -17.60 5.05 -5.19
N GLU A 100 -17.03 5.49 -4.07
CA GLU A 100 -17.23 6.83 -3.49
C GLU A 100 -16.27 7.87 -4.09
N ASN A 101 -15.45 7.48 -5.07
CA ASN A 101 -14.38 8.28 -5.70
C ASN A 101 -13.24 8.67 -4.73
N SER A 102 -13.04 7.93 -3.66
CA SER A 102 -11.88 8.08 -2.80
C SER A 102 -10.63 7.45 -3.44
N ASN A 103 -9.47 8.01 -3.19
CA ASN A 103 -8.21 7.54 -3.74
C ASN A 103 -7.50 6.66 -2.69
N LEU A 104 -7.63 5.33 -2.84
CA LEU A 104 -6.95 4.36 -1.99
C LEU A 104 -5.53 4.13 -2.51
N VAL A 105 -4.52 4.39 -1.71
CA VAL A 105 -3.12 4.21 -2.12
C VAL A 105 -2.82 2.72 -2.30
N ILE A 106 -2.40 2.30 -3.49
CA ILE A 106 -1.95 0.92 -3.77
C ILE A 106 -0.42 0.82 -3.74
N ASP A 107 0.27 1.76 -4.38
CA ASP A 107 1.71 1.90 -4.27
C ASP A 107 2.09 3.38 -4.21
N GLY A 108 3.21 3.65 -3.53
CA GLY A 108 3.73 5.00 -3.37
C GLY A 108 3.41 5.65 -2.03
N GLN A 109 2.87 4.91 -1.06
CA GLN A 109 2.58 5.39 0.29
C GLN A 109 3.76 6.18 0.88
N GLN A 110 4.98 5.64 0.80
CA GLN A 110 6.16 6.29 1.35
C GLN A 110 6.44 7.64 0.69
N ARG A 111 6.19 7.77 -0.63
CA ARG A 111 6.36 9.00 -1.40
C ARG A 111 5.31 10.04 -1.02
N ILE A 112 4.05 9.62 -0.91
CA ILE A 112 2.93 10.49 -0.50
C ILE A 112 3.17 11.01 0.91
N LEU A 113 3.40 10.12 1.90
CA LEU A 113 3.59 10.51 3.29
C LEU A 113 4.83 11.36 3.49
N SER A 114 5.95 11.09 2.80
CA SER A 114 7.14 11.95 2.85
C SER A 114 6.83 13.38 2.39
N THR A 115 6.03 13.52 1.34
CA THR A 115 5.59 14.82 0.83
C THR A 115 4.69 15.52 1.84
N VAL A 116 3.66 14.85 2.34
CA VAL A 116 2.74 15.37 3.36
C VAL A 116 3.48 15.83 4.61
N TYR A 117 4.37 14.99 5.15
CA TYR A 117 5.15 15.32 6.33
C TYR A 117 6.05 16.53 6.13
N PHE A 118 6.68 16.67 4.96
CA PHE A 118 7.54 17.82 4.68
C PHE A 118 6.75 19.12 4.60
N PHE A 119 5.62 19.13 3.90
CA PHE A 119 4.75 20.30 3.78
C PHE A 119 4.14 20.69 5.13
N ASN A 120 3.75 19.71 5.94
CA ASN A 120 3.21 19.92 7.29
C ASN A 120 4.32 20.29 8.32
N GLY A 121 5.60 20.15 7.96
CA GLY A 121 6.76 20.54 8.78
C GLY A 121 7.18 19.52 9.84
N PHE A 122 6.53 18.36 9.92
CA PHE A 122 6.82 17.33 10.91
C PHE A 122 6.99 15.96 10.24
N PHE A 123 7.92 15.16 10.75
CA PHE A 123 8.27 13.87 10.22
C PHE A 123 7.67 12.74 11.07
N GLY A 124 6.85 11.91 10.44
CA GLY A 124 6.19 10.79 11.11
C GLY A 124 5.12 11.23 12.12
N ASP A 125 4.65 10.26 12.89
CA ASP A 125 3.66 10.47 13.93
C ASP A 125 4.27 11.00 15.23
N GLU A 126 3.41 11.35 16.19
CA GLU A 126 3.85 11.78 17.51
C GLU A 126 4.58 10.63 18.22
N ASN A 127 5.73 10.94 18.82
CA ASN A 127 6.42 9.95 19.65
C ASN A 127 5.62 9.70 20.95
N THR A 128 6.06 8.69 21.73
CA THR A 128 5.44 8.28 23.00
C THR A 128 5.28 9.41 24.05
N LYS A 129 5.91 10.58 23.80
CA LYS A 129 5.83 11.79 24.65
C LYS A 129 4.97 12.89 24.01
N GLY A 130 4.21 12.60 22.95
CA GLY A 130 3.37 13.56 22.24
C GLY A 130 4.16 14.64 21.49
N ARG A 131 5.43 14.39 21.16
CA ARG A 131 6.28 15.32 20.41
C ARG A 131 6.44 14.88 18.98
N LYS A 132 6.20 15.82 18.04
CA LYS A 132 6.48 15.64 16.61
C LYS A 132 7.93 16.04 16.31
N GLN A 133 8.60 15.22 15.49
CA GLN A 133 9.93 15.56 14.99
C GLN A 133 9.82 16.58 13.86
N VAL A 134 10.50 17.73 13.97
CA VAL A 134 10.54 18.71 12.87
C VAL A 134 11.22 18.09 11.65
N PHE A 135 10.58 18.20 10.48
CA PHE A 135 11.15 17.68 9.24
C PHE A 135 12.14 18.71 8.65
N ARG A 136 13.42 18.46 8.88
CA ARG A 136 14.52 19.16 8.23
C ARG A 136 15.19 18.25 7.21
N LEU A 137 15.40 18.74 5.99
CA LEU A 137 16.09 17.98 4.93
C LEU A 137 17.48 17.56 5.42
N SER A 138 17.71 16.25 5.50
CA SER A 138 18.90 15.64 6.09
C SER A 138 19.47 14.55 5.19
N GLY A 139 20.77 14.29 5.33
CA GLY A 139 21.45 13.30 4.50
C GLY A 139 21.70 13.75 3.07
N LEU A 140 21.45 15.03 2.75
CA LEU A 140 21.83 15.68 1.51
C LEU A 140 23.30 16.08 1.55
N ASN A 141 23.85 16.44 0.40
CA ASN A 141 25.16 17.08 0.36
C ASN A 141 25.11 18.38 1.17
N GLU A 142 26.13 18.64 2.01
CA GLU A 142 26.20 19.86 2.83
C GLU A 142 26.26 21.15 2.02
N GLN A 143 26.71 21.06 0.77
CA GLN A 143 26.70 22.17 -0.19
C GLN A 143 25.34 22.39 -0.86
N SER A 144 24.38 21.48 -0.66
CA SER A 144 23.03 21.64 -1.20
C SER A 144 22.37 22.88 -0.58
N PRO A 145 21.77 23.78 -1.39
CA PRO A 145 21.07 24.96 -0.88
C PRO A 145 19.86 24.58 -0.01
N TYR A 146 19.46 23.32 -0.01
CA TYR A 146 18.32 22.78 0.72
C TYR A 146 18.71 22.10 2.04
N TYR A 147 20.00 21.87 2.28
CA TYR A 147 20.48 21.14 3.46
C TYR A 147 20.00 21.78 4.77
N LYS A 148 19.44 20.97 5.64
CA LYS A 148 18.84 21.35 6.95
C LYS A 148 17.66 22.31 6.90
N LYS A 149 17.12 22.65 5.73
CA LYS A 149 15.93 23.50 5.63
C LYS A 149 14.65 22.71 5.88
N THR A 150 13.68 23.36 6.49
CA THR A 150 12.26 22.95 6.52
C THR A 150 11.55 23.54 5.30
N TYR A 151 10.29 23.13 5.05
CA TYR A 151 9.48 23.71 3.98
C TYR A 151 9.34 25.24 4.11
N SER A 152 9.10 25.75 5.33
CA SER A 152 8.95 27.19 5.60
C SER A 152 10.24 27.99 5.42
N GLU A 153 11.40 27.35 5.58
CA GLU A 153 12.73 27.98 5.42
C GLU A 153 13.23 27.94 3.96
N LEU A 154 12.53 27.25 3.06
CA LEU A 154 12.83 27.33 1.62
C LEU A 154 12.57 28.75 1.09
N GLY A 155 13.36 29.17 0.10
CA GLY A 155 13.09 30.40 -0.63
C GLY A 155 11.73 30.38 -1.34
N GLU A 156 11.13 31.52 -1.59
CA GLU A 156 9.81 31.61 -2.24
C GLU A 156 9.77 30.89 -3.59
N SER A 157 10.84 31.05 -4.39
CA SER A 157 10.97 30.38 -5.69
C SER A 157 11.00 28.86 -5.56
N ASP A 158 11.75 28.34 -4.56
CA ASP A 158 11.89 26.90 -4.32
C ASP A 158 10.59 26.31 -3.78
N ARG A 159 9.88 27.01 -2.89
CA ARG A 159 8.55 26.60 -2.44
C ARG A 159 7.57 26.55 -3.59
N ARG A 160 7.52 27.59 -4.43
CA ARG A 160 6.65 27.61 -5.59
C ARG A 160 6.95 26.45 -6.54
N LYS A 161 8.25 26.17 -6.78
CA LYS A 161 8.71 25.04 -7.59
C LYS A 161 8.22 23.71 -6.99
N LEU A 162 8.38 23.54 -5.68
CA LEU A 162 7.93 22.33 -4.99
C LEU A 162 6.40 22.19 -5.02
N ASP A 163 5.67 23.26 -4.73
CA ASP A 163 4.19 23.28 -4.75
C ASP A 163 3.62 22.84 -6.09
N THR A 164 4.25 23.28 -7.18
CA THR A 164 3.82 23.00 -8.56
C THR A 164 4.50 21.78 -9.18
N SER A 165 5.46 21.16 -8.49
CA SER A 165 6.06 19.90 -8.94
C SER A 165 5.00 18.82 -9.05
N VAL A 166 5.09 18.00 -10.09
CA VAL A 166 4.09 16.98 -10.40
C VAL A 166 4.51 15.63 -9.84
N LEU A 167 3.63 15.01 -9.09
CA LEU A 167 3.65 13.58 -8.79
C LEU A 167 2.64 12.90 -9.69
N ARG A 168 3.16 12.10 -10.62
CA ARG A 168 2.32 11.31 -11.53
C ARG A 168 1.62 10.19 -10.77
N ALA A 169 0.34 10.00 -11.03
CA ALA A 169 -0.43 8.87 -10.53
C ALA A 169 -0.97 8.02 -11.68
N ILE A 170 -1.16 6.74 -11.42
CA ILE A 170 -1.93 5.82 -12.25
C ILE A 170 -3.16 5.45 -11.43
N ASN A 171 -4.31 5.87 -11.90
CA ASN A 171 -5.59 5.54 -11.29
C ASN A 171 -6.10 4.22 -11.86
N ILE A 172 -6.61 3.37 -11.00
CA ILE A 172 -7.14 2.06 -11.32
C ILE A 172 -8.57 2.01 -10.78
N ARG A 173 -9.52 1.68 -11.63
CA ARG A 173 -10.93 1.52 -11.23
C ARG A 173 -11.46 0.19 -11.73
N GLN A 174 -12.08 -0.57 -10.84
CA GLN A 174 -12.83 -1.76 -11.23
C GLN A 174 -14.18 -1.34 -11.81
N LEU A 175 -14.49 -1.83 -13.01
CA LEU A 175 -15.76 -1.58 -13.69
C LEU A 175 -16.73 -2.75 -13.47
N SER A 176 -16.20 -3.97 -13.33
CA SER A 176 -16.96 -5.21 -13.12
C SER A 176 -16.09 -6.27 -12.43
N PRO A 177 -16.65 -7.10 -11.53
CA PRO A 177 -17.98 -6.98 -10.94
C PRO A 177 -18.12 -5.72 -10.07
N THR A 178 -19.35 -5.24 -9.89
CA THR A 178 -19.64 -4.10 -9.00
C THR A 178 -19.97 -4.60 -7.60
N GLY A 179 -19.70 -3.78 -6.58
CA GLY A 179 -20.10 -4.04 -5.19
C GLY A 179 -19.04 -4.69 -4.31
N GLU A 180 -17.92 -5.18 -4.86
CA GLU A 180 -16.78 -5.68 -4.09
C GLU A 180 -15.46 -5.23 -4.72
N SER A 181 -14.61 -4.57 -3.93
CA SER A 181 -13.28 -4.11 -4.39
C SER A 181 -12.24 -5.24 -4.34
N THR A 182 -12.63 -6.45 -4.76
CA THR A 182 -11.77 -7.65 -4.69
C THR A 182 -10.54 -7.55 -5.57
N SER A 183 -10.62 -6.85 -6.71
CA SER A 183 -9.46 -6.63 -7.59
C SER A 183 -8.36 -5.82 -6.92
N MET A 184 -8.69 -4.97 -5.95
CA MET A 184 -7.71 -4.13 -5.24
C MET A 184 -6.60 -4.97 -4.58
N TYR A 185 -6.96 -6.07 -3.90
CA TYR A 185 -5.99 -6.97 -3.27
C TYR A 185 -5.10 -7.66 -4.29
N HIS A 186 -5.66 -8.17 -5.39
CA HIS A 186 -4.90 -8.79 -6.46
C HIS A 186 -3.93 -7.81 -7.15
N ILE A 187 -4.36 -6.57 -7.35
CA ILE A 187 -3.53 -5.53 -7.94
C ILE A 187 -2.39 -5.17 -6.97
N PHE A 188 -2.71 -5.01 -5.69
CA PHE A 188 -1.73 -4.72 -4.64
C PHE A 188 -0.65 -5.80 -4.56
N GLU A 189 -1.04 -7.08 -4.50
CA GLU A 189 -0.09 -8.19 -4.51
C GLU A 189 0.83 -8.14 -5.74
N ARG A 190 0.27 -7.98 -6.93
CA ARG A 190 1.03 -8.01 -8.18
C ARG A 190 1.97 -6.81 -8.34
N LEU A 191 1.57 -5.63 -7.92
CA LEU A 191 2.44 -4.45 -7.95
C LEU A 191 3.58 -4.57 -6.94
N ASN A 192 3.34 -5.15 -5.77
CA ASN A 192 4.36 -5.34 -4.74
C ASN A 192 5.27 -6.56 -4.99
N THR A 193 4.79 -7.62 -5.69
CA THR A 193 5.60 -8.80 -6.03
C THR A 193 6.59 -8.54 -7.16
N GLY A 194 6.49 -7.45 -7.89
CA GLY A 194 7.48 -7.07 -8.92
C GLY A 194 8.89 -6.78 -8.38
N GLY A 195 9.11 -6.77 -7.08
CA GLY A 195 10.40 -6.52 -6.43
C GLY A 195 10.91 -7.63 -5.52
N THR A 196 10.07 -8.23 -4.71
CA THR A 196 10.42 -9.37 -3.82
C THR A 196 9.10 -9.94 -3.27
N PRO A 197 8.88 -11.27 -3.26
CA PRO A 197 7.66 -11.84 -2.70
C PRO A 197 7.49 -11.42 -1.24
N LEU A 198 6.37 -10.77 -0.92
CA LEU A 198 5.97 -10.52 0.46
C LEU A 198 5.80 -11.89 1.14
N LYS A 199 6.51 -12.13 2.24
CA LYS A 199 6.24 -13.30 3.05
C LYS A 199 4.84 -13.15 3.63
N SER A 200 4.07 -14.24 3.65
CA SER A 200 2.67 -14.30 4.14
C SER A 200 2.44 -13.74 5.56
N GLN A 201 3.50 -13.37 6.27
CA GLN A 201 3.46 -12.71 7.59
C GLN A 201 3.38 -11.17 7.51
N GLU A 202 3.53 -10.57 6.33
CA GLU A 202 3.50 -9.10 6.13
C GLU A 202 2.12 -8.61 5.67
N ILE A 203 1.20 -9.53 5.38
CA ILE A 203 -0.21 -9.27 5.09
C ILE A 203 -0.98 -9.53 6.39
N ARG A 204 -1.31 -8.49 7.12
CA ARG A 204 -2.24 -8.56 8.26
C ARG A 204 -3.52 -7.85 7.95
#